data_2764a3cef007547c181abc61321f2749
#
_entry.id   2764a3cef007547c181abc61321f2749
#
_cell.length_a   1.000
_cell.length_b   1.000
_cell.length_c   1.000
_cell.angle_alpha   90.00
_cell.angle_beta   90.00
_cell.angle_gamma   90.00
#
_symmetry.space_group_name_H-M   'P 1'
#
loop_
_entity.id
_entity.type
_entity.pdbx_description
1 polymer ?
#
loop_
_entity_poly.entity_id
_entity_poly.type
_entity_poly.pdbx_seq_one_letter_code
_entity_poly.pdbx_strand_id
1 'polypeptide(L)'
;MKDNETIIFKPTYTPNQNWVKELDPRHMDSTLSAFTAPKNDKRVITLCRPFVVIPKTSYSSPVTLPLGLAYVASVLDKAGYKTKIIDATGEQRPVKIKRTSNNLYNLQGLTSEEILERIDPNTFIFGISLMFSSEWFAHRTLIEKIKKKYPKIIIVAGG
;
A
#
# COMPACT_ATOMS: atom_id res chain seq x y z
N MET A 1 -22.58 -11.37 15.39
CA MET A 1 -21.40 -11.13 14.54
C MET A 1 -21.55 -9.71 14.04
N LYS A 2 -20.71 -8.77 14.51
CA LYS A 2 -20.76 -7.37 14.07
C LYS A 2 -19.89 -7.27 12.82
N ASP A 3 -20.51 -6.78 11.76
CA ASP A 3 -19.89 -6.59 10.46
C ASP A 3 -18.70 -5.62 10.59
N ASN A 4 -17.49 -6.12 10.24
CA ASN A 4 -16.32 -5.27 10.08
C ASN A 4 -16.51 -4.51 8.76
N GLU A 5 -16.98 -3.27 8.84
CA GLU A 5 -17.08 -2.37 7.69
C GLU A 5 -15.69 -2.12 7.12
N THR A 6 -15.48 -2.61 5.92
CA THR A 6 -14.35 -2.19 5.07
C THR A 6 -14.71 -0.81 4.52
N ILE A 7 -14.10 0.24 5.04
CA ILE A 7 -14.29 1.59 4.51
C ILE A 7 -13.55 1.66 3.16
N ILE A 8 -14.31 1.54 2.08
CA ILE A 8 -13.81 1.80 0.73
C ILE A 8 -14.03 3.29 0.48
N PHE A 9 -12.95 4.08 0.53
CA PHE A 9 -13.00 5.45 0.03
C PHE A 9 -13.18 5.39 -1.50
N LYS A 10 -14.41 5.66 -1.97
CA LYS A 10 -14.60 6.04 -3.37
C LYS A 10 -14.27 7.54 -3.46
N PRO A 11 -13.25 7.97 -4.19
CA PRO A 11 -13.10 9.37 -4.50
C PRO A 11 -14.30 9.74 -5.39
N THR A 12 -15.21 10.54 -4.88
CA THR A 12 -16.20 11.23 -5.70
C THR A 12 -15.46 12.31 -6.46
N TYR A 13 -14.90 11.92 -7.60
CA TYR A 13 -14.28 12.86 -8.52
C TYR A 13 -15.39 13.62 -9.24
N THR A 14 -15.72 14.80 -8.76
CA THR A 14 -16.40 15.84 -9.55
C THR A 14 -15.29 16.71 -10.14
N PRO A 15 -15.16 16.78 -11.48
CA PRO A 15 -14.21 17.69 -12.10
C PRO A 15 -14.66 19.13 -11.84
N ASN A 16 -14.21 19.70 -10.74
CA ASN A 16 -14.39 21.10 -10.45
C ASN A 16 -13.11 21.83 -10.88
N GLN A 17 -13.26 22.87 -11.70
CA GLN A 17 -12.12 23.68 -12.17
C GLN A 17 -11.33 24.36 -11.04
N ASN A 18 -11.74 24.23 -9.78
CA ASN A 18 -11.05 24.77 -8.62
C ASN A 18 -9.99 23.82 -8.03
N TRP A 19 -9.87 22.57 -8.50
CA TRP A 19 -8.90 21.61 -7.95
C TRP A 19 -7.44 22.07 -8.09
N VAL A 20 -7.14 22.89 -9.10
CA VAL A 20 -5.78 23.48 -9.25
C VAL A 20 -5.48 24.48 -8.14
N LYS A 21 -6.48 25.17 -7.57
CA LYS A 21 -6.30 26.06 -6.42
C LYS A 21 -6.08 25.28 -5.12
N GLU A 22 -6.65 24.06 -5.02
CA GLU A 22 -6.47 23.17 -3.88
C GLU A 22 -5.05 22.54 -3.85
N LEU A 23 -4.35 22.55 -4.98
CA LEU A 23 -2.96 22.13 -5.10
C LEU A 23 -1.94 23.27 -4.89
N ASP A 24 -2.38 24.49 -4.51
CA ASP A 24 -1.46 25.57 -4.15
C ASP A 24 -0.59 25.11 -2.96
N PRO A 25 0.75 25.09 -3.11
CA PRO A 25 1.66 24.68 -2.03
C PRO A 25 1.39 25.40 -0.71
N ARG A 26 0.92 26.66 -0.75
CA ARG A 26 0.55 27.44 0.44
C ARG A 26 -0.68 26.89 1.16
N HIS A 27 -1.58 26.26 0.42
CA HIS A 27 -2.77 25.59 0.97
C HIS A 27 -2.42 24.23 1.56
N MET A 28 -1.46 23.52 0.94
CA MET A 28 -0.94 22.25 1.43
C MET A 28 -0.24 22.42 2.80
N ASP A 29 0.50 23.49 3.01
CA ASP A 29 1.17 23.74 4.30
C ASP A 29 0.18 23.97 5.44
N SER A 30 -0.93 24.66 5.21
CA SER A 30 -1.99 24.83 6.20
C SER A 30 -2.76 23.53 6.49
N THR A 31 -2.96 22.71 5.48
CA THR A 31 -3.63 21.40 5.63
C THR A 31 -2.72 20.38 6.32
N LEU A 32 -1.42 20.38 6.01
CA LEU A 32 -0.43 19.52 6.66
C LEU A 32 -0.27 19.86 8.17
N SER A 33 -0.37 21.13 8.56
CA SER A 33 -0.33 21.51 9.96
C SER A 33 -1.50 20.98 10.80
N ALA A 34 -2.66 20.74 10.16
CA ALA A 34 -3.82 20.13 10.80
C ALA A 34 -3.71 18.60 10.98
N PHE A 35 -2.80 17.94 10.25
CA PHE A 35 -2.61 16.48 10.27
C PHE A 35 -1.25 16.06 10.84
N THR A 36 -0.71 16.83 11.78
CA THR A 36 0.54 16.44 12.46
C THR A 36 0.34 15.26 13.39
N ALA A 37 1.32 14.36 13.41
CA ALA A 37 1.31 13.25 14.34
C ALA A 37 1.33 13.73 15.79
N PRO A 38 0.65 13.06 16.72
CA PRO A 38 0.76 13.33 18.14
C PRO A 38 2.22 13.26 18.60
N LYS A 39 2.63 14.16 19.51
CA LYS A 39 3.98 14.12 20.09
C LYS A 39 4.24 12.74 20.72
N ASN A 40 5.39 12.14 20.38
CA ASN A 40 5.82 10.81 20.86
C ASN A 40 4.94 9.64 20.36
N ASP A 41 4.24 9.78 19.24
CA ASP A 41 3.52 8.66 18.64
C ASP A 41 4.53 7.58 18.19
N LYS A 42 4.39 6.38 18.76
CA LYS A 42 5.22 5.22 18.44
C LYS A 42 4.61 4.35 17.32
N ARG A 43 3.39 4.67 16.91
CA ARG A 43 2.69 3.92 15.86
C ARG A 43 3.38 4.13 14.51
N VAL A 44 3.30 3.12 13.68
CA VAL A 44 3.92 3.08 12.36
C VAL A 44 2.85 3.01 11.28
N ILE A 45 3.05 3.76 10.21
CA ILE A 45 2.29 3.61 8.97
C ILE A 45 3.14 2.78 8.02
N THR A 46 2.70 1.55 7.73
CA THR A 46 3.39 0.69 6.76
C THR A 46 2.74 0.86 5.40
N LEU A 47 3.54 1.22 4.40
CA LEU A 47 3.13 1.35 3.00
C LEU A 47 3.68 0.17 2.22
N CYS A 48 2.86 -0.49 1.42
CA CYS A 48 3.24 -1.69 0.69
C CYS A 48 2.95 -1.57 -0.80
N ARG A 49 3.98 -1.79 -1.64
CA ARG A 49 3.80 -2.23 -3.01
C ARG A 49 3.85 -3.76 -2.99
N PRO A 50 2.72 -4.45 -3.25
CA PRO A 50 2.69 -5.90 -3.20
C PRO A 50 3.45 -6.53 -4.38
N PHE A 51 3.49 -7.86 -4.43
CA PHE A 51 3.99 -8.61 -5.57
C PHE A 51 3.14 -8.35 -6.82
N VAL A 52 3.76 -8.51 -7.99
CA VAL A 52 3.08 -8.40 -9.30
C VAL A 52 2.59 -9.77 -9.73
N VAL A 53 1.40 -9.81 -10.32
CA VAL A 53 0.80 -10.99 -10.93
C VAL A 53 0.96 -10.90 -12.44
N ILE A 54 1.72 -11.81 -13.02
CA ILE A 54 2.00 -11.84 -14.45
C ILE A 54 1.44 -13.12 -15.09
N PRO A 55 0.92 -13.05 -16.33
CA PRO A 55 0.53 -14.24 -17.09
C PRO A 55 1.71 -15.19 -17.21
N LYS A 56 1.45 -16.50 -17.23
CA LYS A 56 2.48 -17.54 -17.36
C LYS A 56 3.35 -17.38 -18.62
N THR A 57 2.79 -16.81 -19.67
CA THR A 57 3.46 -16.56 -20.94
C THR A 57 4.37 -15.32 -20.92
N SER A 58 4.29 -14.49 -19.88
CA SER A 58 5.14 -13.33 -19.71
C SER A 58 6.45 -13.70 -19.03
N TYR A 59 7.54 -13.07 -19.47
CA TYR A 59 8.87 -13.32 -18.89
C TYR A 59 9.00 -12.75 -17.49
N SER A 60 8.79 -11.44 -17.35
CA SER A 60 8.82 -10.73 -16.08
C SER A 60 8.24 -9.32 -16.24
N SER A 61 7.91 -8.69 -15.13
CA SER A 61 7.60 -7.26 -15.08
C SER A 61 8.86 -6.46 -14.73
N PRO A 62 9.07 -5.28 -15.33
CA PRO A 62 10.18 -4.41 -14.94
C PRO A 62 10.11 -4.05 -13.45
N VAL A 63 11.26 -4.08 -12.78
CA VAL A 63 11.38 -3.62 -11.40
C VAL A 63 11.69 -2.13 -11.41
N THR A 64 10.68 -1.32 -11.13
CA THR A 64 10.80 0.14 -11.02
C THR A 64 10.76 0.57 -9.56
N LEU A 65 11.25 1.77 -9.27
CA LEU A 65 11.10 2.35 -7.94
C LEU A 65 9.63 2.68 -7.64
N PRO A 66 9.13 2.45 -6.43
CA PRO A 66 7.75 2.75 -6.04
C PRO A 66 7.58 4.25 -5.71
N LEU A 67 7.78 5.13 -6.70
CA LEU A 67 7.79 6.58 -6.49
C LEU A 67 6.53 7.10 -5.81
N GLY A 68 5.34 6.59 -6.18
CA GLY A 68 4.09 6.99 -5.53
C GLY A 68 4.10 6.74 -4.03
N LEU A 69 4.59 5.58 -3.57
CA LEU A 69 4.73 5.29 -2.15
C LEU A 69 5.79 6.16 -1.48
N ALA A 70 6.89 6.46 -2.18
CA ALA A 70 7.93 7.35 -1.66
C ALA A 70 7.40 8.76 -1.43
N TYR A 71 6.57 9.29 -2.32
CA TYR A 71 5.91 10.58 -2.13
C TYR A 71 4.96 10.57 -0.93
N VAL A 72 4.11 9.55 -0.82
CA VAL A 72 3.20 9.42 0.34
C VAL A 72 3.99 9.31 1.64
N ALA A 73 5.05 8.49 1.68
CA ALA A 73 5.91 8.37 2.85
C ALA A 73 6.53 9.71 3.24
N SER A 74 7.07 10.45 2.26
CA SER A 74 7.69 11.76 2.51
C SER A 74 6.71 12.78 3.14
N VAL A 75 5.45 12.78 2.70
CA VAL A 75 4.41 13.66 3.28
C VAL A 75 4.07 13.24 4.71
N LEU A 76 3.93 11.94 4.96
CA LEU A 76 3.66 11.39 6.29
C LEU A 76 4.82 11.66 7.26
N ASP A 77 6.07 11.50 6.81
CA ASP A 77 7.26 11.79 7.62
C ASP A 77 7.34 13.28 7.96
N LYS A 78 7.04 14.18 7.01
CA LYS A 78 6.94 15.62 7.28
C LYS A 78 5.85 15.95 8.31
N ALA A 79 4.76 15.19 8.32
CA ALA A 79 3.69 15.31 9.32
C ALA A 79 4.05 14.66 10.67
N GLY A 80 5.25 14.09 10.81
CA GLY A 80 5.77 13.51 12.05
C GLY A 80 5.37 12.05 12.30
N TYR A 81 4.76 11.37 11.33
CA TYR A 81 4.47 9.94 11.44
C TYR A 81 5.71 9.11 11.12
N LYS A 82 5.87 7.99 11.81
CA LYS A 82 6.87 6.99 11.43
C LYS A 82 6.33 6.18 10.26
N THR A 83 7.10 6.13 9.16
CA THR A 83 6.73 5.34 8.00
C THR A 83 7.67 4.16 7.79
N LYS A 84 7.14 3.11 7.19
CA LYS A 84 7.90 1.95 6.71
C LYS A 84 7.38 1.56 5.35
N ILE A 85 8.28 1.40 4.37
CA ILE A 85 7.92 0.94 3.03
C ILE A 85 8.31 -0.54 2.90
N ILE A 86 7.39 -1.34 2.38
CA ILE A 86 7.61 -2.72 1.92
C ILE A 86 7.43 -2.72 0.41
N ASP A 87 8.53 -2.84 -0.31
CA ASP A 87 8.50 -2.97 -1.76
C ASP A 87 8.68 -4.44 -2.15
N ALA A 88 7.58 -5.19 -2.13
CA ALA A 88 7.62 -6.62 -2.36
C ALA A 88 8.21 -7.01 -3.73
N THR A 89 8.06 -6.15 -4.73
CA THR A 89 8.63 -6.39 -6.05
C THR A 89 10.13 -6.04 -6.10
N GLY A 90 10.54 -4.94 -5.46
CA GLY A 90 11.91 -4.46 -5.47
C GLY A 90 12.86 -5.16 -4.50
N GLU A 91 12.36 -5.63 -3.36
CA GLU A 91 13.17 -6.30 -2.33
C GLU A 91 13.60 -7.73 -2.72
N GLN A 92 12.87 -8.38 -3.61
CA GLN A 92 13.16 -9.74 -4.02
C GLN A 92 14.28 -9.80 -5.07
N ARG A 93 15.51 -10.00 -4.62
CA ARG A 93 16.65 -10.16 -5.52
C ARG A 93 17.42 -11.46 -5.19
N PRO A 94 17.74 -12.31 -6.16
CA PRO A 94 17.29 -12.25 -7.56
C PRO A 94 15.77 -12.38 -7.70
N VAL A 95 15.21 -11.82 -8.77
CA VAL A 95 13.76 -11.90 -9.03
C VAL A 95 13.31 -13.35 -9.04
N LYS A 96 12.46 -13.71 -8.08
CA LYS A 96 11.87 -15.05 -8.01
C LYS A 96 10.46 -15.00 -8.57
N ILE A 97 10.18 -15.90 -9.49
CA ILE A 97 8.85 -16.07 -10.06
C ILE A 97 8.26 -17.33 -9.46
N LYS A 98 7.12 -17.20 -8.77
CA LYS A 98 6.40 -18.34 -8.21
C LYS A 98 5.12 -18.59 -9.01
N ARG A 99 4.84 -19.85 -9.34
CA ARG A 99 3.61 -20.21 -10.02
C ARG A 99 2.42 -20.19 -9.06
N THR A 100 1.28 -19.74 -9.54
CA THR A 100 0.02 -19.86 -8.81
C THR A 100 -0.47 -21.33 -8.83
N SER A 101 -1.33 -21.68 -7.87
CA SER A 101 -1.89 -23.03 -7.75
C SER A 101 -2.64 -23.49 -9.00
N ASN A 102 -3.29 -22.58 -9.72
CA ASN A 102 -3.98 -22.87 -10.98
C ASN A 102 -3.05 -22.90 -12.21
N ASN A 103 -1.74 -22.68 -12.02
CA ASN A 103 -0.73 -22.67 -13.07
C ASN A 103 -0.98 -21.69 -14.25
N LEU A 104 -1.84 -20.70 -14.07
CA LEU A 104 -2.17 -19.69 -15.10
C LEU A 104 -1.33 -18.42 -14.96
N TYR A 105 -0.86 -18.13 -13.76
CA TYR A 105 -0.13 -16.92 -13.42
C TYR A 105 1.17 -17.22 -12.69
N ASN A 106 2.07 -16.30 -12.75
CA ASN A 106 3.28 -16.25 -11.95
C ASN A 106 3.18 -15.06 -10.98
N LEU A 107 3.73 -15.20 -9.78
CA LEU A 107 3.91 -14.11 -8.82
C LEU A 107 5.38 -13.68 -8.84
N GLN A 108 5.60 -12.39 -9.03
CA GLN A 108 6.94 -11.79 -9.01
C GLN A 108 7.06 -10.88 -7.79
N GLY A 109 8.00 -11.20 -6.91
CA GLY A 109 8.26 -10.45 -5.67
C GLY A 109 8.18 -11.32 -4.42
N LEU A 110 8.09 -10.66 -3.27
CA LEU A 110 7.90 -11.32 -1.97
C LEU A 110 6.56 -12.06 -1.91
N THR A 111 6.52 -13.15 -1.19
CA THR A 111 5.25 -13.85 -0.90
C THR A 111 4.41 -13.09 0.12
N SER A 112 3.15 -13.47 0.25
CA SER A 112 2.29 -12.95 1.31
C SER A 112 2.88 -13.14 2.70
N GLU A 113 3.50 -14.29 2.95
CA GLU A 113 4.15 -14.65 4.21
C GLU A 113 5.35 -13.74 4.48
N GLU A 114 6.21 -13.54 3.49
CA GLU A 114 7.38 -12.66 3.58
C GLU A 114 6.97 -11.19 3.78
N ILE A 115 5.86 -10.75 3.19
CA ILE A 115 5.28 -9.42 3.45
C ILE A 115 4.79 -9.32 4.90
N LEU A 116 4.04 -10.33 5.38
CA LEU A 116 3.52 -10.38 6.74
C LEU A 116 4.62 -10.33 7.82
N GLU A 117 5.78 -10.93 7.55
CA GLU A 117 6.95 -10.89 8.44
C GLU A 117 7.59 -9.50 8.50
N ARG A 118 7.46 -8.71 7.43
CA ARG A 118 8.04 -7.37 7.34
C ARG A 118 7.15 -6.27 7.94
N ILE A 119 5.89 -6.56 8.24
CA ILE A 119 4.99 -5.59 8.89
C ILE A 119 5.54 -5.27 10.28
N ASP A 120 5.71 -3.98 10.57
CA ASP A 120 6.14 -3.54 11.89
C ASP A 120 5.06 -3.86 12.93
N PRO A 121 5.40 -4.42 14.11
CA PRO A 121 4.44 -4.73 15.17
C PRO A 121 3.61 -3.52 15.64
N ASN A 122 4.16 -2.30 15.51
CA ASN A 122 3.47 -1.07 15.89
C ASN A 122 2.65 -0.47 14.75
N THR A 123 2.49 -1.19 13.63
CA THR A 123 1.70 -0.71 12.49
C THR A 123 0.24 -0.58 12.87
N PHE A 124 -0.31 0.65 12.74
CA PHE A 124 -1.73 0.91 12.95
C PHE A 124 -2.49 1.16 11.63
N ILE A 125 -1.79 1.66 10.61
CA ILE A 125 -2.30 1.79 9.24
C ILE A 125 -1.39 1.01 8.31
N PHE A 126 -2.00 0.20 7.43
CA PHE A 126 -1.33 -0.50 6.34
C PHE A 126 -1.87 0.01 5.02
N GLY A 127 -1.08 0.85 4.34
CA GLY A 127 -1.38 1.34 3.00
C GLY A 127 -0.90 0.34 1.95
N ILE A 128 -1.77 -0.09 1.04
CA ILE A 128 -1.43 -1.00 -0.05
C ILE A 128 -1.70 -0.36 -1.40
N SER A 129 -0.68 -0.34 -2.28
CA SER A 129 -0.80 0.18 -3.64
C SER A 129 -1.36 -0.91 -4.57
N LEU A 130 -2.54 -0.68 -5.13
CA LEU A 130 -3.26 -1.61 -6.00
C LEU A 130 -3.51 -0.93 -7.34
N MET A 131 -2.59 -1.10 -8.29
CA MET A 131 -2.67 -0.42 -9.59
C MET A 131 -3.59 -1.13 -10.60
N PHE A 132 -3.68 -2.47 -10.54
CA PHE A 132 -4.36 -3.25 -11.57
C PHE A 132 -5.46 -4.12 -10.98
N SER A 133 -6.68 -3.94 -11.48
CA SER A 133 -7.85 -4.74 -11.07
C SER A 133 -7.68 -6.23 -11.37
N SER A 134 -6.91 -6.58 -12.40
CA SER A 134 -6.58 -7.96 -12.76
C SER A 134 -5.81 -8.72 -11.68
N GLU A 135 -5.12 -8.02 -10.79
CA GLU A 135 -4.33 -8.59 -9.69
C GLU A 135 -5.13 -8.72 -8.38
N TRP A 136 -6.35 -8.17 -8.35
CA TRP A 136 -7.19 -8.09 -7.16
C TRP A 136 -7.39 -9.43 -6.44
N PHE A 137 -7.58 -10.51 -7.18
CA PHE A 137 -7.79 -11.84 -6.59
C PHE A 137 -6.65 -12.28 -5.67
N ALA A 138 -5.40 -11.94 -6.04
CA ALA A 138 -4.22 -12.29 -5.26
C ALA A 138 -3.98 -11.30 -4.10
N HIS A 139 -4.17 -10.01 -4.36
CA HIS A 139 -4.00 -8.98 -3.35
C HIS A 139 -5.09 -9.02 -2.28
N ARG A 140 -6.33 -9.38 -2.64
CA ARG A 140 -7.38 -9.66 -1.68
C ARG A 140 -6.97 -10.73 -0.68
N THR A 141 -6.40 -11.83 -1.14
CA THR A 141 -5.91 -12.90 -0.25
C THR A 141 -4.81 -12.40 0.70
N LEU A 142 -3.92 -11.52 0.24
CA LEU A 142 -2.93 -10.87 1.09
C LEU A 142 -3.60 -10.01 2.17
N ILE A 143 -4.58 -9.18 1.79
CA ILE A 143 -5.34 -8.33 2.72
C ILE A 143 -6.04 -9.17 3.79
N GLU A 144 -6.70 -10.27 3.39
CA GLU A 144 -7.37 -11.19 4.31
C GLU A 144 -6.38 -11.81 5.32
N LYS A 145 -5.18 -12.21 4.87
CA LYS A 145 -4.12 -12.72 5.75
C LYS A 145 -3.61 -11.66 6.72
N ILE A 146 -3.44 -10.41 6.26
CA ILE A 146 -3.04 -9.28 7.10
C ILE A 146 -4.10 -9.04 8.18
N LYS A 147 -5.38 -8.96 7.80
CA LYS A 147 -6.47 -8.76 8.76
C LYS A 147 -6.60 -9.90 9.76
N LYS A 148 -6.35 -11.13 9.34
CA LYS A 148 -6.35 -12.30 10.23
C LYS A 148 -5.24 -12.23 11.28
N LYS A 149 -4.03 -11.82 10.88
CA LYS A 149 -2.86 -11.72 11.78
C LYS A 149 -2.91 -10.46 12.65
N TYR A 150 -3.42 -9.36 12.10
CA TYR A 150 -3.47 -8.04 12.72
C TYR A 150 -4.90 -7.46 12.66
N PRO A 151 -5.87 -7.94 13.45
CA PRO A 151 -7.28 -7.58 13.31
C PRO A 151 -7.57 -6.09 13.55
N LYS A 152 -6.74 -5.41 14.33
CA LYS A 152 -6.90 -3.98 14.68
C LYS A 152 -6.29 -3.02 13.64
N ILE A 153 -5.48 -3.51 12.70
CA ILE A 153 -4.86 -2.68 11.68
C ILE A 153 -5.94 -2.07 10.75
N ILE A 154 -5.80 -0.78 10.45
CA ILE A 154 -6.59 -0.12 9.41
C ILE A 154 -5.89 -0.38 8.07
N ILE A 155 -6.62 -0.91 7.08
CA ILE A 155 -6.07 -1.11 5.74
C ILE A 155 -6.63 -0.04 4.81
N VAL A 156 -5.73 0.66 4.12
CA VAL A 156 -6.04 1.65 3.11
C VAL A 156 -5.53 1.14 1.77
N ALA A 157 -6.42 0.94 0.82
CA ALA A 157 -6.09 0.51 -0.53
C ALA A 157 -6.22 1.68 -1.51
N GLY A 158 -5.23 1.85 -2.38
CA GLY A 158 -5.21 2.91 -3.38
C GLY A 158 -4.20 2.63 -4.49
N GLY A 159 -4.30 3.38 -5.60
CA GLY A 159 -3.42 3.28 -6.77
C GLY A 159 -4.05 3.94 -7.99
#